data_1da1cc24e4fb793907e05253b3346469
#
_entry.id   1da1cc24e4fb793907e05253b3346469
#
_cell.length_a   1.000
_cell.length_b   1.000
_cell.length_c   1.000
_cell.angle_alpha   90.00
_cell.angle_beta   90.00
_cell.angle_gamma   90.00
#
_symmetry.space_group_name_H-M   'P 1'
#
loop_
_entity.id
_entity.type
_entity.pdbx_description
1 polymer ?
#
loop_
_entity_poly.entity_id
_entity_poly.type
_entity_poly.pdbx_seq_one_letter_code
_entity_poly.pdbx_strand_id
1 'polypeptide(L)'
;MKKIKLASNTISNTDYKVLIKFLQKRSYLNQSKVTRTFESRFSKIIGKKYSIFVNSGSSANLLIAQTLLEGKNLKNKTVVVPSVSWSTTVSPFVQLGYNVVICDSNSSNLGLDIEHLSKLCKKYKPGLVVAVNVLGHSNDFRKIQSLKKKFNFYLVEDNCESLGSKYKNKSLGSIGFASSHSFYFGHHISTIEGGMVSTDDYKFYNIALSIRAHGWARDLQKKIKNKLKKAIIILFNRRHFFSLLL
;
A
#
# COMPACT_ATOMS: atom_id res chain seq x y z
N MET A 1 11.67 8.60 -37.52
CA MET A 1 10.68 8.07 -36.56
C MET A 1 10.52 9.05 -35.41
N LYS A 2 9.27 9.38 -35.01
CA LYS A 2 9.02 10.25 -33.86
C LYS A 2 9.41 9.52 -32.58
N LYS A 3 10.32 10.05 -31.76
CA LYS A 3 10.78 9.42 -30.53
C LYS A 3 9.62 9.42 -29.52
N ILE A 4 9.14 8.26 -29.12
CA ILE A 4 8.15 8.11 -28.06
C ILE A 4 8.85 8.24 -26.72
N LYS A 5 8.46 9.23 -25.92
CA LYS A 5 9.00 9.43 -24.57
C LYS A 5 8.29 8.48 -23.59
N LEU A 6 9.03 7.88 -22.67
CA LEU A 6 8.48 7.04 -21.62
C LEU A 6 7.58 7.85 -20.67
N ALA A 7 7.95 9.08 -20.37
CA ALA A 7 7.17 10.00 -19.55
C ALA A 7 7.34 11.45 -20.06
N SER A 8 6.37 12.28 -19.76
CA SER A 8 6.41 13.73 -20.00
C SER A 8 6.21 14.49 -18.70
N ASN A 9 6.75 15.71 -18.60
CA ASN A 9 6.48 16.56 -17.45
C ASN A 9 5.00 16.96 -17.43
N THR A 10 4.27 16.50 -16.42
CA THR A 10 2.85 16.80 -16.21
C THR A 10 2.61 17.99 -15.28
N ILE A 11 3.69 18.55 -14.70
CA ILE A 11 3.61 19.72 -13.81
C ILE A 11 3.45 20.98 -14.67
N SER A 12 2.31 21.64 -14.52
CA SER A 12 1.96 22.84 -15.27
C SER A 12 2.46 24.12 -14.61
N ASN A 13 2.44 25.23 -15.36
CA ASN A 13 2.72 26.56 -14.80
C ASN A 13 1.76 26.92 -13.65
N THR A 14 0.55 26.41 -13.67
CA THR A 14 -0.43 26.61 -12.58
C THR A 14 0.04 25.89 -11.31
N ASP A 15 0.57 24.69 -11.43
CA ASP A 15 1.10 23.93 -10.29
C ASP A 15 2.30 24.64 -9.67
N TYR A 16 3.21 25.17 -10.49
CA TYR A 16 4.32 26.00 -10.00
C TYR A 16 3.83 27.25 -9.25
N LYS A 17 2.85 27.98 -9.78
CA LYS A 17 2.28 29.15 -9.10
C LYS A 17 1.65 28.80 -7.75
N VAL A 18 0.93 27.68 -7.67
CA VAL A 18 0.34 27.19 -6.42
C VAL A 18 1.41 26.82 -5.40
N LEU A 19 2.48 26.12 -5.85
CA LEU A 19 3.61 25.73 -5.01
C LEU A 19 4.35 26.96 -4.47
N ILE A 20 4.67 27.95 -5.33
CA ILE A 20 5.33 29.20 -4.92
C ILE A 20 4.47 29.92 -3.86
N LYS A 21 3.17 30.08 -4.11
CA LYS A 21 2.24 30.68 -3.14
C LYS A 21 2.18 29.93 -1.80
N PHE A 22 2.28 28.60 -1.84
CA PHE A 22 2.37 27.78 -0.62
C PHE A 22 3.67 28.03 0.14
N LEU A 23 4.82 28.06 -0.55
CA LEU A 23 6.13 28.31 0.04
C LEU A 23 6.21 29.71 0.66
N GLN A 24 5.66 30.73 -0.01
CA GLN A 24 5.60 32.11 0.50
C GLN A 24 4.86 32.24 1.84
N LYS A 25 3.91 31.33 2.13
CA LYS A 25 3.21 31.28 3.43
C LYS A 25 4.09 30.78 4.57
N ARG A 26 5.32 30.34 4.31
CA ARG A 26 6.27 29.77 5.28
C ARG A 26 5.66 28.67 6.16
N SER A 27 4.75 27.89 5.57
CA SER A 27 4.13 26.75 6.24
C SER A 27 5.13 25.61 6.41
N TYR A 28 4.88 24.72 7.38
CA TYR A 28 5.71 23.54 7.57
C TYR A 28 5.71 22.65 6.32
N LEU A 29 6.90 22.24 5.85
CA LEU A 29 7.12 21.43 4.66
C LEU A 29 7.15 19.92 4.95
N ASN A 30 6.83 19.52 6.17
CA ASN A 30 6.72 18.11 6.56
C ASN A 30 5.27 17.59 6.43
N GLN A 31 5.05 16.34 6.80
CA GLN A 31 3.71 15.75 6.85
C GLN A 31 2.81 16.53 7.84
N SER A 32 1.87 17.28 7.28
CA SER A 32 1.02 18.22 8.02
C SER A 32 -0.43 18.22 7.49
N LYS A 33 -1.11 19.35 7.57
CA LYS A 33 -2.50 19.53 7.12
C LYS A 33 -2.70 19.17 5.64
N VAL A 34 -1.76 19.56 4.76
CA VAL A 34 -1.85 19.30 3.31
C VAL A 34 -1.83 17.79 3.05
N THR A 35 -0.89 17.07 3.66
CA THR A 35 -0.80 15.61 3.54
C THR A 35 -2.09 14.93 4.02
N ARG A 36 -2.61 15.30 5.19
CA ARG A 36 -3.87 14.75 5.70
C ARG A 36 -5.07 15.04 4.81
N THR A 37 -5.11 16.23 4.21
CA THR A 37 -6.16 16.57 3.24
C THR A 37 -6.05 15.72 1.98
N PHE A 38 -4.84 15.49 1.48
CA PHE A 38 -4.60 14.62 0.33
C PHE A 38 -5.00 13.17 0.65
N GLU A 39 -4.56 12.62 1.76
CA GLU A 39 -4.95 11.28 2.24
C GLU A 39 -6.48 11.12 2.28
N SER A 40 -7.18 12.08 2.89
CA SER A 40 -8.65 12.06 3.00
C SER A 40 -9.36 12.18 1.65
N ARG A 41 -8.87 13.00 0.73
CA ARG A 41 -9.45 13.12 -0.62
C ARG A 41 -9.17 11.86 -1.45
N PHE A 42 -7.96 11.35 -1.37
CA PHE A 42 -7.56 10.15 -2.11
C PHE A 42 -8.35 8.91 -1.68
N SER A 43 -8.57 8.73 -0.38
CA SER A 43 -9.38 7.61 0.12
C SER A 43 -10.80 7.64 -0.46
N LYS A 44 -11.41 8.82 -0.60
CA LYS A 44 -12.73 8.98 -1.23
C LYS A 44 -12.70 8.63 -2.74
N ILE A 45 -11.65 9.06 -3.46
CA ILE A 45 -11.49 8.77 -4.90
C ILE A 45 -11.37 7.27 -5.14
N ILE A 46 -10.58 6.58 -4.33
CA ILE A 46 -10.40 5.13 -4.45
C ILE A 46 -11.60 4.34 -3.91
N GLY A 47 -12.40 4.93 -3.01
CA GLY A 47 -13.51 4.23 -2.35
C GLY A 47 -13.05 3.39 -1.16
N LYS A 48 -12.03 3.87 -0.43
CA LYS A 48 -11.53 3.30 0.82
C LYS A 48 -11.78 4.26 1.99
N LYS A 49 -11.78 3.75 3.22
CA LYS A 49 -11.98 4.58 4.42
C LYS A 49 -10.74 5.37 4.79
N TYR A 50 -9.56 4.80 4.59
CA TYR A 50 -8.29 5.35 5.05
C TYR A 50 -7.24 5.30 3.96
N SER A 51 -6.42 6.35 3.89
CA SER A 51 -5.22 6.39 3.05
C SER A 51 -4.06 6.97 3.84
N ILE A 52 -2.85 6.54 3.50
CA ILE A 52 -1.59 6.90 4.16
C ILE A 52 -0.59 7.28 3.07
N PHE A 53 -0.17 8.53 3.04
CA PHE A 53 0.83 9.02 2.11
C PHE A 53 2.24 8.58 2.55
N VAL A 54 3.03 8.12 1.58
CA VAL A 54 4.44 7.73 1.70
C VAL A 54 5.24 8.33 0.54
N ASN A 55 6.55 8.16 0.56
CA ASN A 55 7.44 8.80 -0.43
C ASN A 55 7.49 8.12 -1.80
N SER A 56 6.96 6.90 -1.96
CA SER A 56 6.90 6.21 -3.25
C SER A 56 5.91 5.04 -3.23
N GLY A 57 5.53 4.54 -4.42
CA GLY A 57 4.78 3.28 -4.55
C GLY A 57 5.55 2.09 -3.97
N SER A 58 6.86 2.07 -4.14
CA SER A 58 7.73 1.05 -3.54
C SER A 58 7.64 1.05 -2.01
N SER A 59 7.69 2.22 -1.39
CA SER A 59 7.49 2.37 0.05
C SER A 59 6.08 2.01 0.49
N ALA A 60 5.07 2.22 -0.38
CA ALA A 60 3.71 1.78 -0.10
C ALA A 60 3.62 0.25 -0.04
N ASN A 61 4.25 -0.47 -0.98
CA ASN A 61 4.33 -1.92 -0.97
C ASN A 61 5.07 -2.44 0.28
N LEU A 62 6.21 -1.83 0.64
CA LEU A 62 6.95 -2.18 1.85
C LEU A 62 6.13 -1.95 3.12
N LEU A 63 5.44 -0.81 3.21
CA LEU A 63 4.59 -0.48 4.35
C LEU A 63 3.43 -1.47 4.49
N ILE A 64 2.81 -1.90 3.38
CA ILE A 64 1.76 -2.94 3.39
C ILE A 64 2.33 -4.26 3.92
N ALA A 65 3.45 -4.72 3.37
CA ALA A 65 4.07 -5.98 3.75
C ALA A 65 4.47 -5.99 5.24
N GLN A 66 5.12 -4.93 5.74
CA GLN A 66 5.50 -4.79 7.15
C GLN A 66 4.27 -4.71 8.07
N THR A 67 3.24 -3.94 7.67
CA THR A 67 2.04 -3.78 8.48
C THR A 67 1.27 -5.09 8.64
N LEU A 68 1.19 -5.91 7.58
CA LEU A 68 0.58 -7.23 7.65
C LEU A 68 1.35 -8.18 8.58
N LEU A 69 2.67 -8.08 8.57
CA LEU A 69 3.54 -8.88 9.44
C LEU A 69 3.34 -8.51 10.92
N GLU A 70 3.41 -7.22 11.24
CA GLU A 70 3.25 -6.70 12.60
C GLU A 70 1.83 -6.85 13.14
N GLY A 71 0.84 -6.74 12.27
CA GLY A 71 -0.57 -6.89 12.63
C GLY A 71 -0.95 -8.32 13.01
N LYS A 72 -0.08 -9.30 12.77
CA LYS A 72 -0.31 -10.74 13.01
C LYS A 72 -1.61 -11.24 12.36
N ASN A 73 -1.99 -10.66 11.24
CA ASN A 73 -3.26 -10.97 10.57
C ASN A 73 -3.13 -12.14 9.59
N LEU A 74 -1.91 -12.53 9.24
CA LEU A 74 -1.64 -13.60 8.28
C LEU A 74 -1.66 -14.97 8.97
N LYS A 75 -2.32 -15.93 8.37
CA LYS A 75 -2.28 -17.33 8.84
C LYS A 75 -0.90 -17.99 8.67
N ASN A 76 -0.12 -17.51 7.69
CA ASN A 76 1.28 -17.86 7.47
C ASN A 76 1.94 -16.77 6.61
N LYS A 77 3.27 -16.84 6.47
CA LYS A 77 4.07 -15.88 5.69
C LYS A 77 4.22 -16.23 4.21
N THR A 78 3.41 -17.13 3.66
CA THR A 78 3.46 -17.42 2.22
C THR A 78 2.66 -16.37 1.46
N VAL A 79 3.30 -15.74 0.49
CA VAL A 79 2.70 -14.76 -0.43
C VAL A 79 2.80 -15.25 -1.87
N VAL A 80 1.70 -15.16 -2.60
CA VAL A 80 1.69 -15.36 -4.05
C VAL A 80 1.74 -14.00 -4.73
N VAL A 81 2.70 -13.82 -5.63
CA VAL A 81 2.92 -12.60 -6.42
C VAL A 81 2.87 -12.93 -7.91
N PRO A 82 2.46 -12.00 -8.81
CA PRO A 82 2.46 -12.26 -10.24
C PRO A 82 3.88 -12.23 -10.82
N SER A 83 4.11 -13.00 -11.90
CA SER A 83 5.37 -13.01 -12.66
C SER A 83 5.61 -11.70 -13.42
N VAL A 84 4.55 -11.06 -13.90
CA VAL A 84 4.60 -9.72 -14.50
C VAL A 84 4.31 -8.68 -13.43
N SER A 85 5.37 -8.04 -12.95
CA SER A 85 5.28 -7.01 -11.91
C SER A 85 6.56 -6.18 -11.86
N TRP A 86 6.50 -5.03 -11.21
CA TRP A 86 7.69 -4.27 -10.88
C TRP A 86 8.46 -4.95 -9.73
N SER A 87 9.79 -4.82 -9.74
CA SER A 87 10.63 -5.48 -8.71
C SER A 87 10.21 -5.16 -7.28
N THR A 88 9.77 -3.93 -7.02
CA THR A 88 9.34 -3.50 -5.69
C THR A 88 7.91 -3.92 -5.29
N THR A 89 7.21 -4.64 -6.16
CA THR A 89 6.02 -5.40 -5.78
C THR A 89 6.40 -6.69 -5.05
N VAL A 90 7.58 -7.23 -5.33
CA VAL A 90 8.07 -8.53 -4.82
C VAL A 90 9.12 -8.36 -3.72
N SER A 91 10.11 -7.49 -3.92
CA SER A 91 11.27 -7.35 -3.05
C SER A 91 10.95 -7.06 -1.56
N PRO A 92 9.89 -6.29 -1.19
CA PRO A 92 9.55 -6.11 0.21
C PRO A 92 9.20 -7.41 0.93
N PHE A 93 8.53 -8.32 0.26
CA PHE A 93 8.19 -9.62 0.85
C PHE A 93 9.42 -10.48 1.06
N VAL A 94 10.36 -10.50 0.09
CA VAL A 94 11.64 -11.19 0.25
C VAL A 94 12.44 -10.59 1.41
N GLN A 95 12.55 -9.27 1.46
CA GLN A 95 13.27 -8.53 2.51
C GLN A 95 12.73 -8.85 3.92
N LEU A 96 11.42 -9.02 4.05
CA LEU A 96 10.74 -9.28 5.32
C LEU A 96 10.61 -10.76 5.66
N GLY A 97 11.26 -11.64 4.90
CA GLY A 97 11.29 -13.08 5.16
C GLY A 97 9.96 -13.79 4.91
N TYR A 98 9.18 -13.32 3.95
CA TYR A 98 8.04 -14.07 3.44
C TYR A 98 8.51 -15.22 2.54
N ASN A 99 7.74 -16.31 2.52
CA ASN A 99 7.90 -17.36 1.51
C ASN A 99 7.19 -16.91 0.23
N VAL A 100 7.97 -16.40 -0.74
CA VAL A 100 7.44 -15.84 -1.99
C VAL A 100 7.25 -16.93 -3.02
N VAL A 101 6.05 -17.03 -3.57
CA VAL A 101 5.67 -17.97 -4.62
C VAL A 101 5.19 -17.16 -5.83
N ILE A 102 5.79 -17.41 -6.99
CA ILE A 102 5.45 -16.70 -8.22
C ILE A 102 4.28 -17.40 -8.92
N CYS A 103 3.25 -16.63 -9.25
CA CYS A 103 2.13 -17.05 -10.08
C CYS A 103 2.34 -16.56 -11.50
N ASP A 104 2.06 -17.41 -12.45
CA ASP A 104 2.09 -17.04 -13.87
C ASP A 104 1.06 -15.96 -14.17
N SER A 105 1.27 -15.25 -15.29
CA SER A 105 0.41 -14.15 -15.71
C SER A 105 -0.46 -14.57 -16.90
N ASN A 106 -1.68 -14.10 -16.90
CA ASN A 106 -2.61 -14.30 -18.01
C ASN A 106 -2.19 -13.43 -19.20
N SER A 107 -2.04 -14.02 -20.38
CA SER A 107 -1.56 -13.34 -21.59
C SER A 107 -2.49 -12.24 -22.12
N SER A 108 -3.78 -12.29 -21.78
CA SER A 108 -4.74 -11.31 -22.28
C SER A 108 -4.82 -10.01 -21.47
N ASN A 109 -4.48 -10.04 -20.18
CA ASN A 109 -4.59 -8.88 -19.29
C ASN A 109 -3.40 -8.68 -18.37
N LEU A 110 -2.35 -9.50 -18.51
CA LEU A 110 -1.12 -9.49 -17.72
C LEU A 110 -1.32 -9.65 -16.20
N GLY A 111 -2.56 -9.89 -15.76
CA GLY A 111 -2.89 -10.19 -14.37
C GLY A 111 -2.56 -11.63 -14.00
N LEU A 112 -2.93 -12.03 -12.78
CA LEU A 112 -2.71 -13.39 -12.28
C LEU A 112 -3.43 -14.42 -13.17
N ASP A 113 -2.72 -15.47 -13.60
CA ASP A 113 -3.34 -16.65 -14.19
C ASP A 113 -4.15 -17.38 -13.12
N ILE A 114 -5.45 -17.49 -13.35
CA ILE A 114 -6.40 -18.00 -12.33
C ILE A 114 -6.26 -19.49 -12.10
N GLU A 115 -5.93 -20.26 -13.14
CA GLU A 115 -5.75 -21.70 -12.99
C GLU A 115 -4.48 -22.00 -12.23
N HIS A 116 -3.39 -21.32 -12.58
CA HIS A 116 -2.13 -21.43 -11.84
C HIS A 116 -2.29 -20.96 -10.40
N LEU A 117 -2.93 -19.79 -10.16
CA LEU A 117 -3.24 -19.31 -8.81
C LEU A 117 -4.01 -20.35 -8.00
N SER A 118 -5.00 -21.02 -8.61
CA SER A 118 -5.76 -22.09 -7.94
C SER A 118 -4.89 -23.28 -7.53
N LYS A 119 -3.97 -23.70 -8.42
CA LYS A 119 -2.99 -24.77 -8.14
C LYS A 119 -2.06 -24.37 -6.96
N LEU A 120 -1.54 -23.13 -6.98
CA LEU A 120 -0.68 -22.59 -5.93
C LEU A 120 -1.42 -22.47 -4.59
N CYS A 121 -2.68 -22.02 -4.62
CA CYS A 121 -3.50 -21.95 -3.40
C CYS A 121 -3.75 -23.31 -2.77
N LYS A 122 -3.96 -24.37 -3.58
CA LYS A 122 -4.09 -25.75 -3.08
C LYS A 122 -2.79 -26.23 -2.43
N LYS A 123 -1.65 -26.01 -3.11
CA LYS A 123 -0.33 -26.52 -2.71
C LYS A 123 0.22 -25.78 -1.49
N TYR A 124 0.21 -24.44 -1.52
CA TYR A 124 0.92 -23.61 -0.54
C TYR A 124 0.01 -22.97 0.52
N LYS A 125 -1.32 -22.97 0.31
CA LYS A 125 -2.29 -22.34 1.22
C LYS A 125 -1.86 -20.93 1.66
N PRO A 126 -1.56 -19.99 0.74
CA PRO A 126 -0.93 -18.73 1.05
C PRO A 126 -1.75 -17.90 2.03
N GLY A 127 -1.06 -17.12 2.88
CA GLY A 127 -1.68 -16.11 3.74
C GLY A 127 -2.02 -14.84 2.97
N LEU A 128 -1.32 -14.58 1.86
CA LEU A 128 -1.42 -13.36 1.08
C LEU A 128 -1.34 -13.64 -0.42
N VAL A 129 -2.13 -12.91 -1.21
CA VAL A 129 -2.02 -12.83 -2.67
C VAL A 129 -1.93 -11.35 -3.05
N VAL A 130 -0.97 -11.03 -3.90
CA VAL A 130 -0.80 -9.69 -4.48
C VAL A 130 -1.28 -9.72 -5.92
N ALA A 131 -2.18 -8.83 -6.28
CA ALA A 131 -2.64 -8.63 -7.64
C ALA A 131 -2.10 -7.29 -8.17
N VAL A 132 -1.36 -7.32 -9.26
CA VAL A 132 -0.92 -6.11 -9.97
C VAL A 132 -1.88 -5.83 -11.10
N ASN A 133 -2.36 -4.61 -11.20
CA ASN A 133 -3.23 -4.18 -12.29
C ASN A 133 -2.37 -3.46 -13.35
N VAL A 134 -1.63 -4.26 -14.13
CA VAL A 134 -0.60 -3.80 -15.08
C VAL A 134 -1.20 -2.88 -16.12
N LEU A 135 -0.62 -1.69 -16.31
CA LEU A 135 -1.04 -0.67 -17.30
C LEU A 135 -2.55 -0.34 -17.28
N GLY A 136 -3.19 -0.50 -16.13
CA GLY A 136 -4.63 -0.26 -15.99
C GLY A 136 -5.53 -1.44 -16.34
N HIS A 137 -4.99 -2.56 -16.81
CA HIS A 137 -5.75 -3.79 -17.04
C HIS A 137 -6.11 -4.44 -15.70
N SER A 138 -7.38 -4.78 -15.54
CA SER A 138 -7.84 -5.40 -14.31
C SER A 138 -7.60 -6.91 -14.30
N ASN A 139 -7.29 -7.43 -13.12
CA ASN A 139 -7.38 -8.87 -12.88
C ASN A 139 -8.84 -9.37 -12.92
N ASP A 140 -9.07 -10.67 -13.10
CA ASP A 140 -10.40 -11.28 -12.91
C ASP A 140 -10.73 -11.36 -11.40
N PHE A 141 -11.12 -10.23 -10.83
CA PHE A 141 -11.43 -10.15 -9.40
C PHE A 141 -12.60 -11.03 -8.98
N ARG A 142 -13.50 -11.40 -9.87
CA ARG A 142 -14.58 -12.34 -9.55
C ARG A 142 -14.00 -13.70 -9.16
N LYS A 143 -13.10 -14.22 -10.00
CA LYS A 143 -12.45 -15.52 -9.76
C LYS A 143 -11.48 -15.44 -8.58
N ILE A 144 -10.69 -14.36 -8.45
CA ILE A 144 -9.79 -14.15 -7.30
C ILE A 144 -10.58 -14.12 -5.99
N GLN A 145 -11.72 -13.42 -5.92
CA GLN A 145 -12.55 -13.36 -4.72
C GLN A 145 -13.17 -14.74 -4.37
N SER A 146 -13.52 -15.55 -5.39
CA SER A 146 -13.96 -16.93 -5.17
C SER A 146 -12.84 -17.78 -4.53
N LEU A 147 -11.61 -17.67 -5.05
CA LEU A 147 -10.44 -18.35 -4.47
C LEU A 147 -10.13 -17.81 -3.07
N LYS A 148 -10.20 -16.50 -2.87
CA LYS A 148 -10.03 -15.88 -1.55
C LYS A 148 -11.00 -16.46 -0.52
N LYS A 149 -12.29 -16.58 -0.86
CA LYS A 149 -13.31 -17.17 0.02
C LYS A 149 -12.99 -18.63 0.35
N LYS A 150 -12.53 -19.40 -0.66
CA LYS A 150 -12.21 -20.84 -0.50
C LYS A 150 -10.95 -21.08 0.33
N PHE A 151 -9.90 -20.29 0.12
CA PHE A 151 -8.58 -20.53 0.70
C PHE A 151 -8.21 -19.56 1.83
N ASN A 152 -9.05 -18.57 2.13
CA ASN A 152 -8.90 -17.61 3.22
C ASN A 152 -7.54 -16.91 3.23
N PHE A 153 -7.20 -16.18 2.17
CA PHE A 153 -6.02 -15.34 2.08
C PHE A 153 -6.36 -13.85 2.08
N TYR A 154 -5.44 -12.99 2.46
CA TYR A 154 -5.55 -11.55 2.21
C TYR A 154 -5.24 -11.24 0.75
N LEU A 155 -6.02 -10.35 0.16
CA LEU A 155 -5.76 -9.83 -1.18
C LEU A 155 -5.25 -8.39 -1.07
N VAL A 156 -4.09 -8.11 -1.65
CA VAL A 156 -3.52 -6.77 -1.81
C VAL A 156 -3.48 -6.42 -3.28
N GLU A 157 -3.79 -5.18 -3.62
CA GLU A 157 -3.70 -4.66 -4.97
C GLU A 157 -2.51 -3.71 -5.11
N ASP A 158 -1.63 -3.96 -6.08
CA ASP A 158 -0.66 -2.96 -6.53
C ASP A 158 -1.26 -2.20 -7.72
N ASN A 159 -1.55 -0.93 -7.52
CA ASN A 159 -2.19 -0.03 -8.48
C ASN A 159 -1.29 1.14 -8.87
N CYS A 160 0.01 0.99 -8.79
CA CYS A 160 0.94 2.04 -9.18
C CYS A 160 0.74 2.48 -10.63
N GLU A 161 0.27 1.59 -11.50
CA GLU A 161 0.04 1.84 -12.93
C GLU A 161 -1.44 1.93 -13.32
N SER A 162 -2.38 1.97 -12.36
CA SER A 162 -3.81 1.78 -12.69
C SER A 162 -4.76 2.78 -12.03
N LEU A 163 -4.26 3.96 -11.66
CA LEU A 163 -5.10 5.01 -11.09
C LEU A 163 -6.20 5.43 -12.07
N GLY A 164 -7.46 5.43 -11.60
CA GLY A 164 -8.62 5.76 -12.41
C GLY A 164 -9.25 4.57 -13.15
N SER A 165 -8.55 3.45 -13.28
CA SER A 165 -9.10 2.23 -13.87
C SER A 165 -10.13 1.56 -12.95
N LYS A 166 -11.05 0.82 -13.55
CA LYS A 166 -12.16 0.17 -12.84
C LYS A 166 -12.31 -1.28 -13.25
N TYR A 167 -12.69 -2.11 -12.29
CA TYR A 167 -13.27 -3.43 -12.54
C TYR A 167 -14.76 -3.36 -12.32
N LYS A 168 -15.54 -3.48 -13.41
CA LYS A 168 -16.97 -3.13 -13.39
C LYS A 168 -17.15 -1.69 -12.89
N ASN A 169 -17.93 -1.46 -11.86
CA ASN A 169 -18.18 -0.14 -11.30
C ASN A 169 -17.29 0.21 -10.08
N LYS A 170 -16.30 -0.64 -9.73
CA LYS A 170 -15.42 -0.44 -8.59
C LYS A 170 -14.06 0.06 -9.06
N SER A 171 -13.55 1.11 -8.43
CA SER A 171 -12.17 1.56 -8.67
C SER A 171 -11.18 0.45 -8.33
N LEU A 172 -10.18 0.24 -9.19
CA LEU A 172 -9.04 -0.60 -8.83
C LEU A 172 -8.35 0.01 -7.61
N GLY A 173 -7.94 -0.84 -6.68
CA GLY A 173 -7.46 -0.42 -5.35
C GLY A 173 -8.53 -0.42 -4.27
N SER A 174 -9.82 -0.57 -4.64
CA SER A 174 -10.91 -0.67 -3.66
C SER A 174 -11.33 -2.10 -3.33
N ILE A 175 -10.85 -3.08 -4.08
CA ILE A 175 -11.37 -4.46 -4.05
C ILE A 175 -10.62 -5.32 -3.02
N GLY A 176 -9.31 -5.14 -2.90
CA GLY A 176 -8.46 -5.86 -1.96
C GLY A 176 -8.61 -5.36 -0.52
N PHE A 177 -7.94 -6.03 0.42
CA PHE A 177 -7.82 -5.62 1.82
C PHE A 177 -7.07 -4.30 1.96
N ALA A 178 -5.99 -4.15 1.21
CA ALA A 178 -5.20 -2.93 1.09
C ALA A 178 -4.72 -2.76 -0.35
N SER A 179 -4.36 -1.54 -0.71
CA SER A 179 -3.78 -1.23 -2.02
C SER A 179 -2.65 -0.22 -1.92
N SER A 180 -1.70 -0.34 -2.85
CA SER A 180 -0.63 0.62 -3.07
C SER A 180 -0.88 1.43 -4.35
N HIS A 181 -0.40 2.68 -4.34
CA HIS A 181 -0.43 3.59 -5.49
C HIS A 181 0.87 4.39 -5.52
N SER A 182 1.27 4.84 -6.71
CA SER A 182 2.45 5.66 -6.91
C SER A 182 2.09 7.00 -7.53
N PHE A 183 2.81 8.04 -7.10
CA PHE A 183 2.72 9.40 -7.63
C PHE A 183 4.07 9.87 -8.16
N TYR A 184 4.89 8.93 -8.59
CA TYR A 184 6.12 9.18 -9.33
C TYR A 184 5.80 9.92 -10.64
N PHE A 185 6.71 10.74 -11.14
CA PHE A 185 6.46 11.59 -12.32
C PHE A 185 6.06 10.82 -13.60
N GLY A 186 6.39 9.55 -13.70
CA GLY A 186 6.02 8.67 -14.81
C GLY A 186 4.62 8.07 -14.72
N HIS A 187 3.86 8.35 -13.66
CA HIS A 187 2.51 7.84 -13.47
C HIS A 187 1.43 8.89 -13.75
N HIS A 188 0.17 8.56 -13.49
CA HIS A 188 -1.02 9.36 -13.87
C HIS A 188 -1.10 10.72 -13.17
N ILE A 189 -0.69 10.79 -11.92
CA ILE A 189 -0.61 12.03 -11.12
C ILE A 189 0.77 12.04 -10.46
N SER A 190 1.45 13.19 -10.54
CA SER A 190 2.76 13.34 -9.93
C SER A 190 2.71 14.27 -8.72
N THR A 191 3.35 13.83 -7.63
CA THR A 191 3.75 14.68 -6.51
C THR A 191 5.28 14.84 -6.47
N ILE A 192 5.94 14.71 -7.62
CA ILE A 192 7.38 14.55 -7.84
C ILE A 192 7.80 13.17 -7.35
N GLU A 193 7.80 12.94 -6.06
CA GLU A 193 7.93 11.66 -5.39
C GLU A 193 6.72 11.45 -4.48
N GLY A 194 6.18 10.24 -4.46
CA GLY A 194 5.04 9.94 -3.60
C GLY A 194 4.42 8.58 -3.85
N GLY A 195 3.71 8.10 -2.85
CA GLY A 195 2.89 6.91 -2.90
C GLY A 195 1.78 6.95 -1.88
N MET A 196 0.87 6.00 -1.96
CA MET A 196 -0.27 5.91 -1.05
C MET A 196 -0.59 4.46 -0.74
N VAL A 197 -0.86 4.18 0.51
CA VAL A 197 -1.50 2.94 0.97
C VAL A 197 -2.95 3.25 1.28
N SER A 198 -3.90 2.45 0.78
CA SER A 198 -5.32 2.62 1.08
C SER A 198 -5.93 1.34 1.65
N THR A 199 -6.84 1.46 2.64
CA THR A 199 -7.49 0.32 3.31
C THR A 199 -8.81 0.74 3.97
N ASP A 200 -9.66 -0.25 4.26
CA ASP A 200 -10.85 -0.05 5.10
C ASP A 200 -10.63 -0.51 6.55
N ASP A 201 -9.53 -1.22 6.81
CA ASP A 201 -9.24 -1.79 8.12
C ASP A 201 -8.58 -0.75 9.04
N TYR A 202 -9.27 -0.42 10.12
CA TYR A 202 -8.83 0.58 11.09
C TYR A 202 -7.58 0.14 11.88
N LYS A 203 -7.47 -1.15 12.20
CA LYS A 203 -6.31 -1.68 12.93
C LYS A 203 -5.06 -1.61 12.06
N PHE A 204 -5.17 -2.08 10.81
CA PHE A 204 -4.11 -1.99 9.82
C PHE A 204 -3.68 -0.52 9.62
N TYR A 205 -4.63 0.39 9.42
CA TYR A 205 -4.36 1.82 9.26
C TYR A 205 -3.51 2.40 10.40
N ASN A 206 -3.85 2.11 11.65
CA ASN A 206 -3.11 2.66 12.79
C ASN A 206 -1.71 2.05 12.93
N ILE A 207 -1.54 0.75 12.66
CA ILE A 207 -0.22 0.11 12.64
C ILE A 207 0.64 0.73 11.53
N ALA A 208 0.09 0.89 10.33
CA ALA A 208 0.78 1.51 9.21
C ALA A 208 1.18 2.98 9.50
N LEU A 209 0.31 3.78 10.12
CA LEU A 209 0.66 5.15 10.56
C LEU A 209 1.84 5.16 11.54
N SER A 210 1.86 4.22 12.48
CA SER A 210 2.96 4.10 13.45
C SER A 210 4.26 3.71 12.75
N ILE A 211 4.26 2.70 11.89
CA ILE A 211 5.43 2.25 11.14
C ILE A 211 5.98 3.37 10.25
N ARG A 212 5.11 4.05 9.51
CA ARG A 212 5.50 5.20 8.67
C ARG A 212 6.26 6.27 9.46
N ALA A 213 5.91 6.47 10.72
CA ALA A 213 6.47 7.49 11.60
C ALA A 213 7.43 6.90 12.65
N HIS A 214 8.22 5.90 12.29
CA HIS A 214 9.26 5.32 13.16
C HIS A 214 8.73 4.80 14.52
N GLY A 215 7.49 4.33 14.56
CA GLY A 215 6.84 3.91 15.80
C GLY A 215 6.24 5.04 16.63
N TRP A 216 6.28 6.28 16.15
CA TRP A 216 5.73 7.42 16.89
C TRP A 216 4.20 7.37 16.99
N ALA A 217 3.70 7.73 18.18
CA ALA A 217 2.27 7.81 18.44
C ALA A 217 1.62 9.14 18.01
N ARG A 218 2.38 10.05 17.38
CA ARG A 218 1.92 11.42 17.05
C ARG A 218 0.62 11.44 16.26
N ASP A 219 0.54 10.62 15.24
CA ASP A 219 -0.58 10.61 14.30
C ASP A 219 -1.67 9.59 14.68
N LEU A 220 -1.47 8.82 15.76
CA LEU A 220 -2.47 7.88 16.26
C LEU A 220 -3.64 8.60 16.93
N GLN A 221 -4.81 8.01 16.83
CA GLN A 221 -6.02 8.56 17.49
C GLN A 221 -5.89 8.54 19.01
N LYS A 222 -6.56 9.50 19.68
CA LYS A 222 -6.50 9.70 21.15
C LYS A 222 -6.72 8.43 21.97
N LYS A 223 -7.65 7.56 21.55
CA LYS A 223 -7.95 6.28 22.23
C LYS A 223 -6.77 5.31 22.22
N ILE A 224 -6.02 5.24 21.10
CA ILE A 224 -4.83 4.38 20.97
C ILE A 224 -3.65 5.00 21.71
N LYS A 225 -3.47 6.33 21.61
CA LYS A 225 -2.47 7.05 22.39
C LYS A 225 -2.60 6.79 23.88
N ASN A 226 -3.82 6.78 24.40
CA ASN A 226 -4.07 6.50 25.82
C ASN A 226 -3.75 5.06 26.20
N LYS A 227 -4.03 4.07 25.33
CA LYS A 227 -3.62 2.68 25.55
C LYS A 227 -2.10 2.51 25.55
N LEU A 228 -1.41 3.15 24.59
CA LEU A 228 0.06 3.14 24.52
C LEU A 228 0.68 3.82 25.74
N LYS A 229 0.18 4.99 26.16
CA LYS A 229 0.65 5.64 27.39
C LYS A 229 0.51 4.73 28.60
N LYS A 230 -0.63 4.04 28.77
CA LYS A 230 -0.83 3.07 29.85
C LYS A 230 0.16 1.90 29.75
N ALA A 231 0.39 1.34 28.57
CA ALA A 231 1.33 0.25 28.35
C ALA A 231 2.79 0.68 28.66
N ILE A 232 3.18 1.88 28.20
CA ILE A 232 4.49 2.47 28.50
C ILE A 232 4.67 2.66 30.02
N ILE A 233 3.68 3.23 30.72
CA ILE A 233 3.72 3.42 32.18
C ILE A 233 3.87 2.06 32.89
N ILE A 234 3.17 1.02 32.44
CA ILE A 234 3.31 -0.33 32.99
C ILE A 234 4.71 -0.92 32.75
N LEU A 235 5.30 -0.68 31.58
CA LEU A 235 6.65 -1.11 31.23
C LEU A 235 7.71 -0.35 32.05
N PHE A 236 7.57 0.95 32.21
CA PHE A 236 8.49 1.77 33.03
C PHE A 236 8.40 1.44 34.53
N ASN A 237 7.23 1.07 35.04
CA ASN A 237 7.05 0.64 36.43
C ASN A 237 7.59 -0.78 36.70
N ARG A 238 7.85 -1.57 35.68
CA ARG A 238 8.57 -2.85 35.81
C ARG A 238 10.05 -2.57 35.61
N ARG A 239 10.84 -2.56 36.70
CA ARG A 239 12.28 -2.24 36.79
C ARG A 239 13.23 -2.93 35.77
N HIS A 240 12.72 -3.66 34.78
CA HIS A 240 13.51 -4.36 33.76
C HIS A 240 13.79 -3.59 32.48
N PHE A 241 13.31 -2.35 32.34
CA PHE A 241 13.52 -1.58 31.10
C PHE A 241 14.89 -0.87 31.03
N PHE A 242 15.54 -0.66 32.16
CA PHE A 242 16.85 0.01 32.22
C PHE A 242 18.03 -0.90 31.87
N SER A 243 17.87 -2.23 31.88
CA SER A 243 18.95 -3.16 31.51
C SER A 243 19.07 -3.42 30.01
N LEU A 244 18.19 -2.87 29.17
CA LEU A 244 18.21 -3.02 27.72
C LEU A 244 18.74 -1.75 26.99
N LEU A 245 19.05 -0.69 27.71
CA LEU A 245 19.54 0.59 27.16
C LEU A 245 20.97 0.93 27.62
N LEU A 246 21.64 0.05 28.36
CA LEU A 246 23.06 0.06 28.69
C LEU A 246 23.74 -1.19 28.11
#